data_d9c34f9cf4f724f9ecd466982686abcb
#
_entry.id   d9c34f9cf4f724f9ecd466982686abcb
#
_cell.length_a   1.000
_cell.length_b   1.000
_cell.length_c   1.000
_cell.angle_alpha   90.00
_cell.angle_beta   90.00
_cell.angle_gamma   90.00
#
_symmetry.space_group_name_H-M   'P 1'
#
loop_
_entity.id
_entity.type
_entity.pdbx_description
1 polymer ?
#
loop_
_entity_poly.entity_id
_entity_poly.type
_entity_poly.pdbx_seq_one_letter_code
_entity_poly.pdbx_strand_id
1 'polypeptide(L)'
;MCLEEGAHMKRKIISAVVGVAGLVIAYFAVSGISNIIYHHPTESTEAQTETESTGQGTEEAKAALTEDEINEMLAGMKSTETAENETVSEETAVIPVKFDELQSVNPDVYAWITIPGTEIDYPILQHASDNSYYLMHNIDGSYGYPGCIYTENLNSKDFTDNNTVIYGHNMKNGSMFAQLHKFEDPDFFQENREVLIYLPEEVLHYTIFAAHIYDDRHLLYSFDFSDPEVYEKYLQSIFDTRDMSANIDKETTVTKDDQIITLVTCIGSQPNNRLLVQAVLTDREPGAQITE
;
A
#
# COMPACT_ATOMS: atom_id res chain seq x y z
N MET A 1 -46.12 -53.58 7.27
CA MET A 1 -45.27 -52.66 8.05
C MET A 1 -43.80 -52.63 7.57
N CYS A 2 -43.51 -53.17 6.37
CA CYS A 2 -42.14 -53.17 5.79
C CYS A 2 -41.96 -52.40 4.48
N LEU A 3 -42.98 -51.68 4.01
CA LEU A 3 -42.91 -50.93 2.73
C LEU A 3 -42.79 -49.38 2.91
N GLU A 4 -43.03 -48.87 4.11
CA GLU A 4 -42.93 -47.43 4.37
C GLU A 4 -41.54 -46.95 4.77
N GLU A 5 -40.69 -47.77 5.39
CA GLU A 5 -39.32 -47.42 5.79
C GLU A 5 -38.39 -47.23 4.56
N GLY A 6 -38.58 -47.96 3.46
CA GLY A 6 -37.80 -47.82 2.22
C GLY A 6 -38.00 -46.49 1.48
N ALA A 7 -39.20 -45.94 1.54
CA ALA A 7 -39.54 -44.68 0.89
C ALA A 7 -38.95 -43.45 1.61
N HIS A 8 -38.90 -43.54 2.96
CA HIS A 8 -38.35 -42.47 3.79
C HIS A 8 -36.81 -42.37 3.70
N MET A 9 -36.14 -43.53 3.57
CA MET A 9 -34.69 -43.59 3.39
C MET A 9 -34.24 -43.12 2.00
N LYS A 10 -34.99 -43.48 0.95
CA LYS A 10 -34.71 -42.96 -0.41
C LYS A 10 -34.88 -41.42 -0.51
N ARG A 11 -35.89 -40.85 0.15
CA ARG A 11 -36.09 -39.38 0.17
C ARG A 11 -34.97 -38.66 0.93
N LYS A 12 -34.44 -39.19 2.03
CA LYS A 12 -33.30 -38.61 2.77
C LYS A 12 -32.02 -38.67 1.97
N ILE A 13 -31.76 -39.77 1.24
CA ILE A 13 -30.57 -39.89 0.37
C ILE A 13 -30.62 -38.93 -0.81
N ILE A 14 -31.79 -38.78 -1.46
CA ILE A 14 -31.96 -37.83 -2.58
C ILE A 14 -31.80 -36.40 -2.09
N SER A 15 -32.31 -36.01 -0.95
CA SER A 15 -32.15 -34.68 -0.38
C SER A 15 -30.68 -34.37 -0.02
N ALA A 16 -29.93 -35.37 0.49
CA ALA A 16 -28.52 -35.22 0.82
C ALA A 16 -27.65 -35.05 -0.45
N VAL A 17 -27.95 -35.84 -1.51
CA VAL A 17 -27.21 -35.74 -2.78
C VAL A 17 -27.47 -34.40 -3.50
N VAL A 18 -28.70 -33.90 -3.50
CA VAL A 18 -29.03 -32.58 -4.08
C VAL A 18 -28.39 -31.45 -3.29
N GLY A 19 -28.31 -31.54 -1.95
CA GLY A 19 -27.64 -30.54 -1.12
C GLY A 19 -26.13 -30.46 -1.37
N VAL A 20 -25.45 -31.61 -1.52
CA VAL A 20 -24.01 -31.65 -1.80
C VAL A 20 -23.72 -31.17 -3.23
N ALA A 21 -24.54 -31.51 -4.21
CA ALA A 21 -24.38 -31.03 -5.59
C ALA A 21 -24.58 -29.50 -5.69
N GLY A 22 -25.54 -28.94 -4.93
CA GLY A 22 -25.76 -27.49 -4.88
C GLY A 22 -24.58 -26.72 -4.26
N LEU A 23 -23.96 -27.24 -3.21
CA LEU A 23 -22.79 -26.67 -2.57
C LEU A 23 -21.54 -26.73 -3.48
N VAL A 24 -21.35 -27.83 -4.22
CA VAL A 24 -20.24 -27.97 -5.17
C VAL A 24 -20.40 -27.01 -6.33
N ILE A 25 -21.62 -26.81 -6.88
CA ILE A 25 -21.87 -25.85 -7.96
C ILE A 25 -21.65 -24.41 -7.47
N ALA A 26 -22.06 -24.07 -6.23
CA ALA A 26 -21.80 -22.78 -5.65
C ALA A 26 -20.30 -22.52 -5.42
N TYR A 27 -19.56 -23.54 -4.99
CA TYR A 27 -18.09 -23.45 -4.81
C TYR A 27 -17.37 -23.23 -6.14
N PHE A 28 -17.74 -23.93 -7.21
CA PHE A 28 -17.15 -23.71 -8.54
C PHE A 28 -17.56 -22.38 -9.18
N ALA A 29 -18.75 -21.85 -8.86
CA ALA A 29 -19.16 -20.52 -9.34
C ALA A 29 -18.38 -19.40 -8.65
N VAL A 30 -18.09 -19.52 -7.35
CA VAL A 30 -17.30 -18.54 -6.60
C VAL A 30 -15.82 -18.62 -6.98
N SER A 31 -15.25 -19.82 -7.08
CA SER A 31 -13.85 -19.99 -7.51
C SER A 31 -13.63 -19.67 -8.99
N GLY A 32 -14.63 -19.83 -9.85
CA GLY A 32 -14.55 -19.46 -11.28
C GLY A 32 -14.54 -17.95 -11.50
N ILE A 33 -15.22 -17.19 -10.66
CA ILE A 33 -15.24 -15.72 -10.74
C ILE A 33 -13.92 -15.12 -10.22
N SER A 34 -13.30 -15.71 -9.20
CA SER A 34 -11.98 -15.26 -8.72
C SER A 34 -10.86 -15.42 -9.74
N ASN A 35 -10.94 -16.41 -10.64
CA ASN A 35 -9.90 -16.64 -11.66
C ASN A 35 -10.04 -15.77 -12.92
N ILE A 36 -11.13 -15.01 -13.07
CA ILE A 36 -11.32 -14.14 -14.25
C ILE A 36 -10.76 -12.73 -14.05
N ILE A 37 -10.50 -12.30 -12.78
CA ILE A 37 -10.13 -10.92 -12.47
C ILE A 37 -8.62 -10.68 -12.43
N TYR A 38 -7.76 -11.71 -12.32
CA TYR A 38 -6.31 -11.55 -12.20
C TYR A 38 -5.51 -12.49 -13.12
N HIS A 39 -5.64 -12.31 -14.44
CA HIS A 39 -4.61 -12.77 -15.36
C HIS A 39 -3.73 -11.59 -15.75
N HIS A 40 -2.62 -11.43 -15.08
CA HIS A 40 -1.48 -10.67 -15.61
C HIS A 40 -0.89 -11.46 -16.79
N PRO A 41 -0.71 -10.86 -17.96
CA PRO A 41 0.09 -11.47 -19.00
C PRO A 41 1.57 -11.42 -18.59
N THR A 42 2.15 -12.57 -18.31
CA THR A 42 3.60 -12.77 -18.40
C THR A 42 3.96 -12.79 -19.86
N GLU A 43 4.55 -11.74 -20.39
CA GLU A 43 5.23 -11.80 -21.68
C GLU A 43 6.74 -11.73 -21.51
N SER A 44 7.32 -12.89 -21.81
CA SER A 44 8.63 -12.99 -22.44
C SER A 44 8.39 -13.39 -23.87
N THR A 45 8.80 -12.60 -24.87
CA THR A 45 9.50 -13.06 -26.08
C THR A 45 9.46 -12.02 -27.19
N GLU A 46 10.67 -11.58 -27.56
CA GLU A 46 11.22 -11.26 -28.89
C GLU A 46 10.43 -10.48 -29.94
N ALA A 47 11.16 -9.52 -30.45
CA ALA A 47 10.93 -8.65 -31.59
C ALA A 47 10.46 -9.36 -32.86
N GLN A 48 9.51 -8.75 -33.56
CA GLN A 48 9.55 -8.61 -35.02
C GLN A 48 8.86 -7.33 -35.47
N THR A 49 9.60 -6.61 -36.27
CA THR A 49 9.29 -5.41 -37.04
C THR A 49 8.21 -5.70 -38.09
N GLU A 50 7.22 -4.80 -38.24
CA GLU A 50 6.78 -4.36 -39.57
C GLU A 50 5.89 -3.12 -39.51
N THR A 51 6.04 -2.30 -40.51
CA THR A 51 5.76 -0.91 -40.78
C THR A 51 4.33 -0.57 -41.20
N GLU A 52 4.01 0.72 -41.01
CA GLU A 52 3.14 1.64 -41.75
C GLU A 52 1.63 1.71 -41.46
N SER A 53 1.16 2.84 -40.95
CA SER A 53 0.46 3.88 -41.72
C SER A 53 0.00 5.07 -40.86
N THR A 54 0.58 6.20 -41.13
CA THR A 54 0.12 7.62 -41.06
C THR A 54 -1.20 7.97 -40.37
N GLY A 55 -1.08 8.86 -39.33
CA GLY A 55 -2.15 9.72 -38.84
C GLY A 55 -1.51 10.82 -37.97
N GLN A 56 -1.33 12.02 -38.54
CA GLN A 56 -0.74 13.21 -37.91
C GLN A 56 -1.58 13.66 -36.70
N GLY A 57 -0.94 13.71 -35.54
CA GLY A 57 -1.28 14.49 -34.37
C GLY A 57 0.02 14.72 -33.63
N THR A 58 0.63 15.89 -33.82
CA THR A 58 1.85 16.31 -33.13
C THR A 58 1.51 16.68 -31.70
N GLU A 59 1.45 15.71 -30.79
CA GLU A 59 1.82 15.90 -29.40
C GLU A 59 3.31 15.53 -29.31
N GLU A 60 4.14 16.52 -29.00
CA GLU A 60 5.52 16.25 -28.60
C GLU A 60 5.47 15.37 -27.35
N ALA A 61 5.73 14.09 -27.51
CA ALA A 61 5.90 13.19 -26.39
C ALA A 61 7.11 13.68 -25.58
N LYS A 62 6.83 14.33 -24.45
CA LYS A 62 7.85 14.69 -23.47
C LYS A 62 8.58 13.39 -23.10
N ALA A 63 9.90 13.37 -23.28
CA ALA A 63 10.69 12.21 -22.89
C ALA A 63 10.47 11.94 -21.39
N ALA A 64 10.18 10.68 -21.04
CA ALA A 64 10.03 10.29 -19.65
C ALA A 64 11.33 10.58 -18.90
N LEU A 65 11.22 11.12 -17.67
CA LEU A 65 12.36 11.32 -16.79
C LEU A 65 12.92 9.95 -16.36
N THR A 66 14.24 9.87 -16.25
CA THR A 66 14.89 8.72 -15.63
C THR A 66 14.68 8.72 -14.12
N GLU A 67 14.87 7.58 -13.46
CA GLU A 67 14.77 7.47 -12.00
C GLU A 67 15.73 8.42 -11.28
N ASP A 68 16.96 8.60 -11.81
CA ASP A 68 17.94 9.52 -11.25
C ASP A 68 17.48 11.00 -11.38
N GLU A 69 16.90 11.39 -12.51
CA GLU A 69 16.34 12.74 -12.71
C GLU A 69 15.14 13.01 -11.81
N ILE A 70 14.30 11.99 -11.59
CA ILE A 70 13.18 12.06 -10.63
C ILE A 70 13.71 12.25 -9.21
N ASN A 71 14.70 11.47 -8.80
CA ASN A 71 15.29 11.54 -7.46
C ASN A 71 16.01 12.89 -7.24
N GLU A 72 16.71 13.43 -8.23
CA GLU A 72 17.34 14.75 -8.16
C GLU A 72 16.29 15.86 -8.01
N MET A 73 15.21 15.79 -8.79
CA MET A 73 14.08 16.71 -8.68
C MET A 73 13.44 16.68 -7.28
N LEU A 74 13.15 15.49 -6.76
CA LEU A 74 12.56 15.31 -5.42
C LEU A 74 13.47 15.81 -4.31
N ALA A 75 14.78 15.59 -4.41
CA ALA A 75 15.76 16.09 -3.45
C ALA A 75 15.80 17.62 -3.39
N GLY A 76 15.58 18.30 -4.51
CA GLY A 76 15.48 19.77 -4.56
C GLY A 76 14.20 20.33 -3.95
N MET A 77 13.15 19.52 -3.86
CA MET A 77 11.84 19.90 -3.29
C MET A 77 11.71 19.59 -1.79
N LYS A 78 12.72 18.96 -1.21
CA LYS A 78 12.87 18.76 0.23
C LYS A 78 14.02 19.60 0.75
N SER A 79 13.77 20.46 1.74
CA SER A 79 14.83 21.25 2.37
C SER A 79 15.68 20.33 3.27
N THR A 80 17.00 20.45 3.14
CA THR A 80 17.97 19.78 4.02
C THR A 80 18.34 20.67 5.22
N GLU A 81 17.78 21.86 5.31
CA GLU A 81 18.07 22.76 6.44
C GLU A 81 17.36 22.26 7.69
N THR A 82 18.14 21.73 8.61
CA THR A 82 17.76 21.64 10.03
C THR A 82 17.53 23.07 10.51
N ALA A 83 16.33 23.36 11.02
CA ALA A 83 15.92 24.69 11.47
C ALA A 83 16.82 25.19 12.61
N GLU A 84 18.00 25.73 12.27
CA GLU A 84 18.76 26.61 13.13
C GLU A 84 18.43 28.05 12.70
N ASN A 85 17.39 28.61 13.36
CA ASN A 85 17.12 30.04 13.34
C ASN A 85 16.06 30.63 12.40
N GLU A 86 14.81 30.19 12.51
CA GLU A 86 13.69 31.10 12.27
C GLU A 86 12.63 30.94 13.36
N THR A 87 12.02 32.03 13.78
CA THR A 87 11.03 32.13 14.85
C THR A 87 9.73 31.40 14.49
N VAL A 88 9.79 30.06 14.51
CA VAL A 88 8.62 29.21 14.61
C VAL A 88 8.20 29.25 16.08
N SER A 89 6.95 29.50 16.38
CA SER A 89 6.42 29.40 17.75
C SER A 89 6.74 28.00 18.28
N GLU A 90 7.07 27.85 19.56
CA GLU A 90 7.51 26.61 20.22
C GLU A 90 6.51 25.43 20.12
N GLU A 91 5.42 25.55 19.34
CA GLU A 91 4.32 24.58 19.22
C GLU A 91 4.06 24.09 17.76
N THR A 92 4.91 24.44 16.78
CA THR A 92 4.64 24.09 15.38
C THR A 92 5.80 23.32 14.79
N ALA A 93 5.56 22.10 14.30
CA ALA A 93 6.57 21.28 13.65
C ALA A 93 7.04 21.88 12.31
N VAL A 94 8.28 21.61 11.96
CA VAL A 94 8.83 22.01 10.67
C VAL A 94 8.50 20.95 9.61
N ILE A 95 7.82 21.38 8.54
CA ILE A 95 7.57 20.52 7.38
C ILE A 95 8.65 20.83 6.32
N PRO A 96 9.62 19.91 6.11
CA PRO A 96 10.75 20.15 5.21
C PRO A 96 10.39 19.96 3.71
N VAL A 97 9.10 19.81 3.39
CA VAL A 97 8.59 19.48 2.06
C VAL A 97 7.87 20.68 1.46
N LYS A 98 8.23 21.05 0.25
CA LYS A 98 7.63 22.14 -0.53
C LYS A 98 6.44 21.59 -1.35
N PHE A 99 5.28 21.44 -0.70
CA PHE A 99 4.10 20.86 -1.35
C PHE A 99 3.61 21.62 -2.56
N ASP A 100 3.69 22.96 -2.55
CA ASP A 100 3.27 23.78 -3.70
C ASP A 100 4.12 23.49 -4.95
N GLU A 101 5.44 23.29 -4.77
CA GLU A 101 6.33 22.91 -5.87
C GLU A 101 6.02 21.51 -6.40
N LEU A 102 5.83 20.52 -5.50
CA LEU A 102 5.45 19.16 -5.86
C LEU A 102 4.11 19.11 -6.60
N GLN A 103 3.10 19.82 -6.09
CA GLN A 103 1.77 19.87 -6.68
C GLN A 103 1.74 20.62 -8.03
N SER A 104 2.71 21.50 -8.28
CA SER A 104 2.89 22.11 -9.60
C SER A 104 3.37 21.09 -10.65
N VAL A 105 4.10 20.05 -10.22
CA VAL A 105 4.53 18.92 -11.08
C VAL A 105 3.39 17.92 -11.24
N ASN A 106 2.79 17.52 -10.11
CA ASN A 106 1.66 16.59 -10.10
C ASN A 106 0.67 16.92 -8.97
N PRO A 107 -0.55 17.37 -9.30
CA PRO A 107 -1.55 17.77 -8.31
C PRO A 107 -2.08 16.61 -7.45
N ASP A 108 -1.78 15.37 -7.80
CA ASP A 108 -2.16 14.18 -7.04
C ASP A 108 -1.24 13.92 -5.83
N VAL A 109 -0.11 14.64 -5.72
CA VAL A 109 0.74 14.64 -4.52
C VAL A 109 -0.02 15.29 -3.38
N TYR A 110 -0.19 14.56 -2.26
CA TYR A 110 -0.92 15.09 -1.12
C TYR A 110 -0.21 14.88 0.22
N ALA A 111 0.80 14.00 0.27
CA ALA A 111 1.57 13.69 1.46
C ALA A 111 3.02 13.33 1.09
N TRP A 112 3.86 13.18 2.11
CA TRP A 112 5.23 12.70 1.97
C TRP A 112 5.54 11.72 3.10
N ILE A 113 6.21 10.60 2.80
CA ILE A 113 6.64 9.61 3.79
C ILE A 113 8.15 9.65 3.98
N THR A 114 8.59 9.64 5.24
CA THR A 114 9.99 9.44 5.62
C THR A 114 10.06 8.34 6.67
N ILE A 115 10.98 7.39 6.49
CA ILE A 115 11.26 6.34 7.48
C ILE A 115 12.74 6.41 7.88
N PRO A 116 13.07 6.97 9.04
CA PRO A 116 14.44 7.08 9.54
C PRO A 116 15.15 5.71 9.58
N GLY A 117 16.44 5.69 9.26
CA GLY A 117 17.22 4.44 9.16
C GLY A 117 17.07 3.71 7.83
N THR A 118 16.20 4.21 6.94
CA THR A 118 16.03 3.72 5.56
C THR A 118 16.25 4.85 4.55
N GLU A 119 16.19 4.51 3.25
CA GLU A 119 16.17 5.48 2.16
C GLU A 119 14.73 5.81 1.70
N ILE A 120 13.72 5.41 2.49
CA ILE A 120 12.32 5.73 2.18
C ILE A 120 12.07 7.19 2.54
N ASP A 121 11.97 8.00 1.50
CA ASP A 121 11.82 9.45 1.58
C ASP A 121 11.16 9.94 0.28
N TYR A 122 9.83 9.79 0.17
CA TYR A 122 9.08 9.90 -1.09
C TYR A 122 7.76 10.65 -0.94
N PRO A 123 7.30 11.35 -2.01
CA PRO A 123 5.92 11.82 -2.06
C PRO A 123 4.93 10.66 -2.10
N ILE A 124 3.76 10.86 -1.52
CA ILE A 124 2.61 9.97 -1.63
C ILE A 124 1.58 10.60 -2.55
N LEU A 125 1.16 9.83 -3.55
CA LEU A 125 0.19 10.26 -4.55
C LEU A 125 -1.11 9.46 -4.44
N GLN A 126 -2.21 10.06 -4.88
CA GLN A 126 -3.49 9.35 -4.99
C GLN A 126 -4.25 9.80 -6.22
N HIS A 127 -4.39 8.92 -7.20
CA HIS A 127 -5.17 9.19 -8.40
C HIS A 127 -6.68 9.16 -8.10
N ALA A 128 -7.42 10.11 -8.66
CA ALA A 128 -8.82 10.31 -8.30
C ALA A 128 -9.77 9.15 -8.68
N SER A 129 -9.44 8.35 -9.69
CA SER A 129 -10.36 7.34 -10.27
C SER A 129 -9.71 6.02 -10.68
N ASP A 130 -8.38 5.94 -10.76
CA ASP A 130 -7.66 4.71 -11.11
C ASP A 130 -6.70 4.34 -9.99
N ASN A 131 -7.09 3.35 -9.18
CA ASN A 131 -6.32 2.89 -8.03
C ASN A 131 -4.98 2.22 -8.39
N SER A 132 -4.80 1.84 -9.66
CA SER A 132 -3.57 1.23 -10.16
C SER A 132 -2.67 2.18 -10.94
N TYR A 133 -3.08 3.45 -11.14
CA TYR A 133 -2.40 4.40 -12.00
C TYR A 133 -0.91 4.55 -11.62
N TYR A 134 -0.63 4.85 -10.37
CA TYR A 134 0.73 5.09 -9.87
C TYR A 134 1.57 3.82 -9.67
N LEU A 135 0.99 2.65 -9.90
CA LEU A 135 1.78 1.42 -9.99
C LEU A 135 2.77 1.46 -11.17
N MET A 136 2.37 2.11 -12.29
CA MET A 136 3.14 2.15 -13.53
C MET A 136 3.28 3.57 -14.11
N HIS A 137 2.99 4.62 -13.34
CA HIS A 137 3.20 6.01 -13.76
C HIS A 137 4.05 6.74 -12.73
N ASN A 138 5.06 7.43 -13.25
CA ASN A 138 5.96 8.27 -12.47
C ASN A 138 5.29 9.59 -12.09
N ILE A 139 5.92 10.38 -11.22
CA ILE A 139 5.39 11.66 -10.76
C ILE A 139 5.17 12.67 -11.90
N ASP A 140 5.93 12.59 -12.98
CA ASP A 140 5.77 13.44 -14.18
C ASP A 140 4.66 12.96 -15.13
N GLY A 141 3.94 11.89 -14.76
CA GLY A 141 2.90 11.23 -15.55
C GLY A 141 3.42 10.29 -16.64
N SER A 142 4.73 10.08 -16.77
CA SER A 142 5.30 9.14 -17.72
C SER A 142 5.01 7.69 -17.30
N TYR A 143 4.74 6.83 -18.28
CA TYR A 143 4.50 5.41 -18.05
C TYR A 143 5.82 4.65 -17.89
N GLY A 144 5.94 3.83 -16.86
CA GLY A 144 7.08 2.95 -16.61
C GLY A 144 7.44 2.85 -15.13
N TYR A 145 8.55 2.17 -14.86
CA TYR A 145 9.15 2.09 -13.52
C TYR A 145 9.95 3.37 -13.22
N PRO A 146 10.08 3.75 -11.93
CA PRO A 146 9.68 3.01 -10.73
C PRO A 146 8.23 3.18 -10.30
N GLY A 147 7.38 3.95 -10.98
CA GLY A 147 6.08 4.37 -10.49
C GLY A 147 6.20 5.33 -9.30
N CYS A 148 5.19 5.35 -8.43
CA CYS A 148 5.21 6.19 -7.22
C CYS A 148 4.86 5.38 -5.97
N ILE A 149 5.12 5.98 -4.80
CA ILE A 149 4.46 5.57 -3.56
C ILE A 149 3.05 6.17 -3.59
N TYR A 150 2.04 5.35 -3.35
CA TYR A 150 0.66 5.80 -3.56
C TYR A 150 -0.33 5.14 -2.60
N THR A 151 -1.48 5.78 -2.46
CA THR A 151 -2.68 5.20 -1.84
C THR A 151 -3.79 5.09 -2.88
N GLU A 152 -4.76 4.24 -2.61
CA GLU A 152 -5.96 4.14 -3.41
C GLU A 152 -7.03 5.14 -2.95
N ASN A 153 -7.93 5.55 -3.85
CA ASN A 153 -9.03 6.47 -3.53
C ASN A 153 -10.09 5.90 -2.57
N LEU A 154 -9.88 4.67 -2.10
CA LEU A 154 -10.65 4.04 -1.02
C LEU A 154 -10.26 4.60 0.36
N ASN A 155 -9.05 5.14 0.49
CA ASN A 155 -8.62 5.87 1.67
C ASN A 155 -8.77 7.38 1.49
N SER A 156 -9.06 8.07 2.57
CA SER A 156 -9.03 9.52 2.64
C SER A 156 -7.58 10.04 2.60
N LYS A 157 -7.41 11.28 2.12
CA LYS A 157 -6.07 11.89 2.01
C LYS A 157 -5.57 12.51 3.32
N ASP A 158 -6.38 12.54 4.35
CA ASP A 158 -6.08 13.14 5.66
C ASP A 158 -5.64 12.11 6.72
N PHE A 159 -5.48 10.84 6.33
CA PHE A 159 -5.08 9.75 7.22
C PHE A 159 -5.99 9.61 8.45
N THR A 160 -7.29 9.85 8.29
CA THR A 160 -8.28 9.65 9.36
C THR A 160 -8.96 8.29 9.33
N ASP A 161 -8.73 7.48 8.28
CA ASP A 161 -9.22 6.10 8.22
C ASP A 161 -8.55 5.22 9.29
N ASN A 162 -9.26 4.20 9.76
CA ASN A 162 -8.70 3.24 10.72
C ASN A 162 -7.45 2.51 10.17
N ASN A 163 -7.39 2.28 8.85
CA ASN A 163 -6.21 1.72 8.19
C ASN A 163 -5.99 2.39 6.83
N THR A 164 -4.96 3.20 6.71
CA THR A 164 -4.52 3.75 5.42
C THR A 164 -3.46 2.84 4.81
N VAL A 165 -3.76 2.30 3.62
CA VAL A 165 -2.86 1.36 2.93
C VAL A 165 -2.03 2.10 1.89
N ILE A 166 -0.70 2.03 2.03
CA ILE A 166 0.28 2.72 1.19
C ILE A 166 1.07 1.68 0.42
N TYR A 167 1.13 1.80 -0.89
CA TYR A 167 1.78 0.86 -1.80
C TYR A 167 3.07 1.41 -2.37
N GLY A 168 4.05 0.55 -2.58
CA GLY A 168 5.30 0.88 -3.27
C GLY A 168 6.01 -0.36 -3.80
N HIS A 169 6.73 -0.20 -4.92
CA HIS A 169 7.47 -1.29 -5.53
C HIS A 169 8.67 -1.76 -4.67
N ASN A 170 8.97 -3.06 -4.77
CA ASN A 170 10.25 -3.63 -4.35
C ASN A 170 11.23 -3.57 -5.52
N MET A 171 11.95 -2.47 -5.65
CA MET A 171 12.89 -2.25 -6.76
C MET A 171 14.21 -3.00 -6.54
N LYS A 172 14.80 -3.56 -7.62
CA LYS A 172 16.06 -4.32 -7.54
C LYS A 172 17.26 -3.47 -7.14
N ASN A 173 17.23 -2.16 -7.41
CA ASN A 173 18.27 -1.22 -7.01
C ASN A 173 18.13 -0.76 -5.55
N GLY A 174 17.11 -1.23 -4.82
CA GLY A 174 16.88 -0.91 -3.42
C GLY A 174 16.02 0.34 -3.19
N SER A 175 15.56 1.02 -4.23
CA SER A 175 14.68 2.19 -4.13
C SER A 175 13.23 1.82 -3.82
N MET A 176 12.40 2.82 -3.66
CA MET A 176 10.98 2.73 -3.32
C MET A 176 10.77 1.96 -1.99
N PHE A 177 9.85 1.00 -1.94
CA PHE A 177 9.60 0.20 -0.74
C PHE A 177 10.47 -1.06 -0.62
N ALA A 178 11.54 -1.20 -1.43
CA ALA A 178 12.52 -2.28 -1.24
C ALA A 178 13.19 -2.22 0.14
N GLN A 179 13.36 -1.03 0.71
CA GLN A 179 13.94 -0.85 2.04
C GLN A 179 13.06 -1.37 3.18
N LEU A 180 11.75 -1.62 2.97
CA LEU A 180 10.89 -2.26 3.96
C LEU A 180 11.37 -3.65 4.35
N HIS A 181 12.10 -4.35 3.46
CA HIS A 181 12.69 -5.65 3.75
C HIS A 181 13.75 -5.61 4.85
N LYS A 182 14.27 -4.44 5.25
CA LYS A 182 15.12 -4.32 6.44
C LYS A 182 14.37 -4.67 7.72
N PHE A 183 13.05 -4.46 7.77
CA PHE A 183 12.22 -4.77 8.93
C PHE A 183 11.97 -6.28 9.14
N GLU A 184 12.42 -7.14 8.22
CA GLU A 184 12.49 -8.59 8.42
C GLU A 184 13.63 -8.98 9.40
N ASP A 185 14.64 -8.10 9.59
CA ASP A 185 15.67 -8.25 10.60
C ASP A 185 15.14 -7.77 11.96
N PRO A 186 15.15 -8.64 13.01
CA PRO A 186 14.62 -8.28 14.32
C PRO A 186 15.35 -7.11 15.02
N ASP A 187 16.67 -7.00 14.85
CA ASP A 187 17.44 -5.93 15.46
C ASP A 187 17.12 -4.59 14.79
N PHE A 188 17.07 -4.58 13.45
CA PHE A 188 16.67 -3.39 12.70
C PHE A 188 15.24 -2.96 13.04
N PHE A 189 14.30 -3.92 13.16
CA PHE A 189 12.92 -3.66 13.55
C PHE A 189 12.82 -3.00 14.92
N GLN A 190 13.62 -3.44 15.90
CA GLN A 190 13.59 -2.86 17.24
C GLN A 190 14.20 -1.44 17.30
N GLU A 191 15.21 -1.16 16.49
CA GLU A 191 15.95 0.09 16.51
C GLU A 191 15.33 1.22 15.68
N ASN A 192 14.51 0.87 14.64
CA ASN A 192 14.03 1.79 13.62
C ASN A 192 12.50 1.72 13.52
N ARG A 193 11.77 2.35 14.44
CA ARG A 193 10.32 2.17 14.54
C ARG A 193 9.51 3.39 14.11
N GLU A 194 10.15 4.50 13.85
CA GLU A 194 9.48 5.75 13.50
C GLU A 194 9.11 5.77 12.00
N VAL A 195 7.90 6.24 11.71
CA VAL A 195 7.46 6.65 10.38
C VAL A 195 6.87 8.05 10.50
N LEU A 196 7.33 8.95 9.67
CA LEU A 196 6.82 10.31 9.57
C LEU A 196 6.00 10.45 8.28
N ILE A 197 4.78 10.95 8.42
CA ILE A 197 3.96 11.39 7.29
C ILE A 197 3.79 12.91 7.40
N TYR A 198 4.29 13.62 6.40
CA TYR A 198 4.07 15.05 6.28
C TYR A 198 2.85 15.30 5.41
N LEU A 199 1.95 16.13 5.90
CA LEU A 199 0.88 16.78 5.15
C LEU A 199 1.22 18.27 4.99
N PRO A 200 0.52 19.05 4.17
CA PRO A 200 0.84 20.47 3.99
C PRO A 200 0.84 21.32 5.27
N GLU A 201 0.07 20.91 6.29
CA GLU A 201 -0.14 21.68 7.54
C GLU A 201 0.02 20.83 8.81
N GLU A 202 0.38 19.55 8.69
CA GLU A 202 0.51 18.62 9.82
C GLU A 202 1.67 17.65 9.63
N VAL A 203 2.24 17.18 10.74
CA VAL A 203 3.15 16.04 10.80
C VAL A 203 2.51 14.94 11.62
N LEU A 204 2.43 13.74 11.03
CA LEU A 204 1.89 12.56 11.67
C LEU A 204 3.04 11.64 12.07
N HIS A 205 3.11 11.28 13.34
CA HIS A 205 4.09 10.36 13.89
C HIS A 205 3.47 9.00 14.07
N TYR A 206 4.09 7.98 13.47
CA TYR A 206 3.66 6.59 13.60
C TYR A 206 4.77 5.76 14.21
N THR A 207 4.39 4.76 15.00
CA THR A 207 5.32 3.75 15.55
C THR A 207 5.04 2.39 14.92
N ILE A 208 6.05 1.81 14.27
CA ILE A 208 5.96 0.47 13.67
C ILE A 208 5.76 -0.56 14.79
N PHE A 209 4.73 -1.40 14.66
CA PHE A 209 4.44 -2.48 15.60
C PHE A 209 4.46 -3.87 14.98
N ALA A 210 4.42 -3.96 13.63
CA ALA A 210 4.42 -5.26 12.95
C ALA A 210 5.15 -5.18 11.60
N ALA A 211 5.92 -6.22 11.29
CA ALA A 211 6.45 -6.52 9.96
C ALA A 211 6.29 -8.01 9.71
N HIS A 212 5.45 -8.39 8.73
CA HIS A 212 5.14 -9.79 8.47
C HIS A 212 4.74 -10.05 7.02
N ILE A 213 4.83 -11.32 6.62
CA ILE A 213 4.38 -11.78 5.31
C ILE A 213 2.87 -11.97 5.33
N TYR A 214 2.21 -11.50 4.30
CA TYR A 214 0.79 -11.63 4.04
C TYR A 214 0.57 -12.16 2.63
N ASP A 215 -0.59 -12.75 2.34
CA ASP A 215 -0.95 -13.14 0.98
C ASP A 215 -1.26 -11.91 0.09
N ASP A 216 -1.51 -12.14 -1.19
CA ASP A 216 -1.76 -11.08 -2.17
C ASP A 216 -3.19 -10.54 -2.19
N ARG A 217 -4.02 -10.91 -1.19
CA ARG A 217 -5.38 -10.37 -1.09
C ARG A 217 -5.33 -8.86 -0.88
N HIS A 218 -6.19 -8.18 -1.60
CA HIS A 218 -6.33 -6.74 -1.50
C HIS A 218 -7.00 -6.35 -0.17
N LEU A 219 -6.27 -5.67 0.71
CA LEU A 219 -6.71 -5.39 2.08
C LEU A 219 -8.03 -4.60 2.12
N LEU A 220 -8.12 -3.49 1.38
CA LEU A 220 -9.29 -2.59 1.38
C LEU A 220 -10.55 -3.21 0.75
N TYR A 221 -10.41 -4.27 -0.07
CA TYR A 221 -11.57 -5.03 -0.56
C TYR A 221 -11.89 -6.26 0.30
N SER A 222 -10.93 -6.72 1.11
CA SER A 222 -11.09 -7.91 1.97
C SER A 222 -11.67 -7.59 3.33
N PHE A 223 -11.48 -6.36 3.82
CA PHE A 223 -11.90 -5.92 5.14
C PHE A 223 -12.59 -4.56 5.06
N ASP A 224 -13.75 -4.46 5.69
CA ASP A 224 -14.39 -3.18 5.97
C ASP A 224 -13.81 -2.61 7.27
N PHE A 225 -12.75 -1.82 7.14
CA PHE A 225 -12.08 -1.22 8.31
C PHE A 225 -12.94 -0.15 9.01
N SER A 226 -14.04 0.30 8.42
CA SER A 226 -15.00 1.19 9.08
C SER A 226 -15.89 0.45 10.07
N ASP A 227 -16.01 -0.89 9.96
CA ASP A 227 -16.66 -1.75 10.94
C ASP A 227 -15.71 -2.05 12.11
N PRO A 228 -15.98 -1.58 13.34
CA PRO A 228 -15.08 -1.76 14.48
C PRO A 228 -14.84 -3.23 14.85
N GLU A 229 -15.82 -4.13 14.59
CA GLU A 229 -15.63 -5.55 14.88
C GLU A 229 -14.72 -6.24 13.84
N VAL A 230 -14.79 -5.80 12.57
CA VAL A 230 -13.89 -6.28 11.51
C VAL A 230 -12.48 -5.78 11.76
N TYR A 231 -12.35 -4.50 12.09
CA TYR A 231 -11.06 -3.89 12.37
C TYR A 231 -10.38 -4.51 13.61
N GLU A 232 -11.12 -4.71 14.71
CA GLU A 232 -10.60 -5.37 15.91
C GLU A 232 -10.09 -6.80 15.61
N LYS A 233 -10.86 -7.57 14.82
CA LYS A 233 -10.44 -8.92 14.39
C LYS A 233 -9.21 -8.89 13.49
N TYR A 234 -9.09 -7.89 12.63
CA TYR A 234 -7.91 -7.71 11.80
C TYR A 234 -6.68 -7.42 12.66
N LEU A 235 -6.75 -6.47 13.60
CA LEU A 235 -5.66 -6.17 14.53
C LEU A 235 -5.28 -7.42 15.35
N GLN A 236 -6.26 -8.15 15.89
CA GLN A 236 -6.01 -9.37 16.62
C GLN A 236 -5.27 -10.41 15.75
N SER A 237 -5.62 -10.51 14.45
CA SER A 237 -4.96 -11.46 13.54
C SER A 237 -3.48 -11.15 13.34
N ILE A 238 -3.07 -9.86 13.40
CA ILE A 238 -1.67 -9.44 13.35
C ILE A 238 -0.92 -9.92 14.59
N PHE A 239 -1.47 -9.64 15.79
CA PHE A 239 -0.85 -10.04 17.05
C PHE A 239 -0.84 -11.56 17.29
N ASP A 240 -1.76 -12.30 16.65
CA ASP A 240 -1.83 -13.76 16.68
C ASP A 240 -0.91 -14.43 15.65
N THR A 241 -0.22 -13.65 14.80
CA THR A 241 0.74 -14.18 13.83
C THR A 241 1.81 -15.01 14.53
N ARG A 242 2.01 -16.24 14.03
CA ARG A 242 2.96 -17.21 14.59
C ARG A 242 4.10 -17.58 13.63
N ASP A 243 4.20 -16.83 12.52
CA ASP A 243 5.31 -16.99 11.60
C ASP A 243 6.60 -16.54 12.30
N MET A 244 7.62 -17.40 12.26
CA MET A 244 8.92 -17.11 12.87
C MET A 244 9.70 -16.00 12.14
N SER A 245 9.30 -15.67 10.92
CA SER A 245 9.86 -14.55 10.15
C SER A 245 9.14 -13.22 10.43
N ALA A 246 8.07 -13.24 11.21
CA ALA A 246 7.34 -12.04 11.55
C ALA A 246 7.96 -11.35 12.77
N ASN A 247 8.14 -10.04 12.67
CA ASN A 247 8.51 -9.18 13.79
C ASN A 247 7.26 -8.45 14.28
N ILE A 248 6.77 -8.82 15.45
CA ILE A 248 5.58 -8.23 16.08
C ILE A 248 5.97 -7.71 17.46
N ASP A 249 5.82 -6.41 17.67
CA ASP A 249 5.97 -5.81 18.99
C ASP A 249 4.68 -5.99 19.80
N LYS A 250 4.74 -6.87 20.78
CA LYS A 250 3.61 -7.17 21.67
C LYS A 250 3.49 -6.21 22.84
N GLU A 251 4.44 -5.30 23.01
CA GLU A 251 4.41 -4.29 24.06
C GLU A 251 3.64 -3.04 23.60
N THR A 252 3.61 -2.78 22.29
CA THR A 252 2.74 -1.73 21.70
C THR A 252 1.29 -2.19 21.73
N THR A 253 0.46 -1.41 22.40
CA THR A 253 -0.99 -1.61 22.42
C THR A 253 -1.60 -0.91 21.23
N VAL A 254 -2.32 -1.66 20.38
CA VAL A 254 -3.10 -1.12 19.26
C VAL A 254 -4.52 -1.64 19.38
N THR A 255 -5.49 -0.74 19.38
CA THR A 255 -6.91 -1.02 19.57
C THR A 255 -7.72 -0.56 18.35
N LYS A 256 -8.99 -0.91 18.32
CA LYS A 256 -9.91 -0.46 17.26
C LYS A 256 -10.16 1.05 17.22
N ASP A 257 -9.75 1.77 18.28
CA ASP A 257 -9.90 3.23 18.39
C ASP A 257 -8.66 3.96 17.86
N ASP A 258 -7.60 3.20 17.51
CA ASP A 258 -6.35 3.74 16.97
C ASP A 258 -6.35 3.70 15.44
N GLN A 259 -5.64 4.63 14.83
CA GLN A 259 -5.40 4.68 13.39
C GLN A 259 -4.05 4.03 13.07
N ILE A 260 -4.02 3.20 12.02
CA ILE A 260 -2.78 2.59 11.55
C ILE A 260 -2.53 2.93 10.09
N ILE A 261 -1.28 2.84 9.70
CA ILE A 261 -0.88 2.71 8.29
C ILE A 261 -0.36 1.31 8.03
N THR A 262 -0.63 0.79 6.83
CA THR A 262 -0.08 -0.46 6.33
C THR A 262 0.73 -0.18 5.07
N LEU A 263 2.06 -0.33 5.16
CA LEU A 263 3.00 -0.19 4.04
C LEU A 263 3.11 -1.55 3.35
N VAL A 264 2.86 -1.58 2.04
CA VAL A 264 2.75 -2.83 1.26
C VAL A 264 3.80 -2.86 0.16
N THR A 265 4.59 -3.93 0.11
CA THR A 265 5.51 -4.18 -1.00
C THR A 265 5.54 -5.66 -1.41
N CYS A 266 6.08 -5.93 -2.61
CA CYS A 266 6.22 -7.27 -3.14
C CYS A 266 7.41 -8.02 -2.53
N ILE A 267 7.31 -9.35 -2.48
CA ILE A 267 8.44 -10.24 -2.15
C ILE A 267 8.93 -10.89 -3.44
N GLY A 268 10.13 -10.54 -3.89
CA GLY A 268 10.63 -10.92 -5.22
C GLY A 268 10.67 -12.42 -5.52
N SER A 269 10.83 -13.26 -4.47
CA SER A 269 10.81 -14.73 -4.58
C SER A 269 9.44 -15.37 -4.37
N GLN A 270 8.43 -14.58 -3.98
CA GLN A 270 7.10 -15.06 -3.56
C GLN A 270 6.00 -14.20 -4.20
N PRO A 271 5.63 -14.41 -5.47
CA PRO A 271 4.76 -13.51 -6.22
C PRO A 271 3.35 -13.36 -5.61
N ASN A 272 2.88 -14.38 -4.88
CA ASN A 272 1.56 -14.39 -4.22
C ASN A 272 1.62 -13.89 -2.78
N ASN A 273 2.76 -13.31 -2.35
CA ASN A 273 2.92 -12.79 -1.02
C ASN A 273 3.37 -11.32 -1.06
N ARG A 274 3.05 -10.62 0.02
CA ARG A 274 3.43 -9.23 0.26
C ARG A 274 4.12 -9.13 1.61
N LEU A 275 5.10 -8.25 1.73
CA LEU A 275 5.57 -7.79 3.03
C LEU A 275 4.68 -6.64 3.46
N LEU A 276 4.10 -6.75 4.64
CA LEU A 276 3.38 -5.69 5.31
C LEU A 276 4.25 -5.16 6.46
N VAL A 277 4.45 -3.85 6.50
CA VAL A 277 4.99 -3.13 7.65
C VAL A 277 3.90 -2.21 8.16
N GLN A 278 3.50 -2.38 9.43
CA GLN A 278 2.35 -1.68 10.00
C GLN A 278 2.77 -0.82 11.17
N ALA A 279 2.24 0.41 11.19
CA ALA A 279 2.55 1.39 12.22
C ALA A 279 1.28 2.05 12.74
N VAL A 280 1.25 2.32 14.05
CA VAL A 280 0.13 2.99 14.73
C VAL A 280 0.43 4.46 14.90
N LEU A 281 -0.55 5.31 14.68
CA LEU A 281 -0.47 6.75 14.93
C LEU A 281 -0.24 7.01 16.43
N THR A 282 0.81 7.73 16.75
CA THR A 282 1.16 8.07 18.13
C THR A 282 1.01 9.55 18.44
N ASP A 283 1.17 10.40 17.43
CA ASP A 283 0.99 11.84 17.56
C ASP A 283 0.60 12.48 16.23
N ARG A 284 -0.09 13.61 16.31
CA ARG A 284 -0.50 14.43 15.18
C ARG A 284 -0.32 15.90 15.59
N GLU A 285 0.67 16.55 15.05
CA GLU A 285 1.01 17.92 15.40
C GLU A 285 0.85 18.90 14.24
N PRO A 286 0.39 20.12 14.50
CA PRO A 286 0.41 21.19 13.49
C PRO A 286 1.81 21.44 12.97
N GLY A 287 1.95 21.62 11.66
CA GLY A 287 3.23 21.89 11.02
C GLY A 287 3.17 23.11 10.12
N ALA A 288 4.32 23.70 9.86
CA ALA A 288 4.48 24.77 8.90
C ALA A 288 5.60 24.44 7.90
N GLN A 289 5.34 24.65 6.62
CA GLN A 289 6.34 24.50 5.58
C GLN A 289 7.42 25.60 5.71
N ILE A 290 8.65 25.23 5.42
CA ILE A 290 9.75 26.20 5.36
C ILE A 290 9.45 27.17 4.21
N THR A 291 9.32 28.45 4.53
CA THR A 291 9.26 29.53 3.54
C THR A 291 10.66 30.10 3.36
N GLU A 292 11.16 30.14 2.12
CA GLU A 292 12.41 30.84 1.77
C GLU A 292 12.27 32.37 1.96
#